data_adcd14db02dcfe156475a3c9a80053ba
#
_entry.id   adcd14db02dcfe156475a3c9a80053ba
#
_cell.length_a   1.000
_cell.length_b   1.000
_cell.length_c   1.000
_cell.angle_alpha   90.00
_cell.angle_beta   90.00
_cell.angle_gamma   90.00
#
_symmetry.space_group_name_H-M   'P 1'
#
loop_
_entity.id
_entity.type
_entity.pdbx_description
1 polymer ?
#
loop_
_entity_poly.entity_id
_entity_poly.type
_entity_poly.pdbx_seq_one_letter_code
_entity_poly.pdbx_strand_id
1 'polypeptide(L)'
;GEIPSGSKPARVLEAEPEQKEFREKLIERNVPADAFYYAFKMPERKNAGYYMADVLSDALGRDKSSRLYASLKKEQKLVSEIGAYITGSLDNGLLIIGGKLNEGVSFNMFDKALWEVLEKLKNEIMDDTELDRLMIKIRTAREFQEQGLLNRAMNLCQFELLGDANGINEEHEIYYSI
;
A
#
# COMPACT_ATOMS: atom_id res chain seq x y z
N GLY A 1 14.74 36.19 3.88
CA GLY A 1 13.64 36.57 4.71
C GLY A 1 14.07 37.08 6.06
N GLU A 2 13.41 38.10 6.55
CA GLU A 2 13.73 38.78 7.82
C GLU A 2 13.00 38.15 9.04
N ILE A 3 12.45 36.96 8.89
CA ILE A 3 11.77 36.27 10.00
C ILE A 3 12.85 35.54 10.83
N PRO A 4 13.07 35.93 12.09
CA PRO A 4 14.07 35.30 12.94
C PRO A 4 13.64 33.84 13.25
N SER A 5 14.63 32.97 13.32
CA SER A 5 14.41 31.59 13.73
C SER A 5 13.93 31.54 15.19
N GLY A 6 12.77 31.02 15.44
CA GLY A 6 12.26 30.73 16.79
C GLY A 6 12.82 29.41 17.35
N SER A 7 12.61 29.19 18.67
CA SER A 7 12.92 27.89 19.28
C SER A 7 12.04 26.80 18.67
N LYS A 8 12.67 25.70 18.22
CA LYS A 8 11.91 24.53 17.76
C LYS A 8 11.16 23.91 18.96
N PRO A 9 9.83 23.77 18.88
CA PRO A 9 9.11 23.04 19.93
C PRO A 9 9.60 21.59 19.98
N ALA A 10 9.84 21.08 21.18
CA ALA A 10 10.14 19.65 21.34
C ALA A 10 8.90 18.84 20.96
N ARG A 11 9.00 18.03 19.91
CA ARG A 11 7.98 17.04 19.56
C ARG A 11 8.33 15.73 20.24
N VAL A 12 7.58 15.38 21.27
CA VAL A 12 7.58 14.04 21.86
C VAL A 12 6.41 13.31 21.24
N LEU A 13 6.70 12.41 20.29
CA LEU A 13 5.69 11.51 19.73
C LEU A 13 5.79 10.19 20.49
N GLU A 14 4.70 9.78 21.11
CA GLU A 14 4.62 8.45 21.72
C GLU A 14 4.61 7.40 20.62
N ALA A 15 5.38 6.32 20.82
CA ALA A 15 5.35 5.20 19.91
C ALA A 15 3.96 4.53 19.91
N GLU A 16 3.45 4.19 18.74
CA GLU A 16 2.19 3.45 18.63
C GLU A 16 2.30 2.09 19.32
N PRO A 17 1.37 1.72 20.21
CA PRO A 17 1.42 0.44 20.89
C PRO A 17 1.26 -0.72 19.92
N GLU A 18 1.88 -1.85 20.25
CA GLU A 18 1.75 -3.09 19.48
C GLU A 18 0.29 -3.54 19.46
N GLN A 19 -0.22 -3.87 18.27
CA GLN A 19 -1.53 -4.49 18.14
C GLN A 19 -1.43 -5.99 18.43
N LYS A 20 -2.12 -6.43 19.48
CA LYS A 20 -2.07 -7.83 19.95
C LYS A 20 -3.27 -8.68 19.53
N GLU A 21 -4.28 -8.07 18.94
CA GLU A 21 -5.53 -8.74 18.57
C GLU A 21 -6.12 -8.15 17.28
N PHE A 22 -6.93 -8.93 16.61
CA PHE A 22 -7.76 -8.47 15.53
C PHE A 22 -8.79 -7.47 16.05
N ARG A 23 -9.02 -6.38 15.30
CA ARG A 23 -10.00 -5.35 15.64
C ARG A 23 -10.92 -5.14 14.46
N GLU A 24 -12.21 -5.13 14.74
CA GLU A 24 -13.26 -4.91 13.75
C GLU A 24 -14.21 -3.82 14.25
N LYS A 25 -14.72 -3.03 13.32
CA LYS A 25 -15.75 -2.04 13.58
C LYS A 25 -16.75 -1.98 12.43
N LEU A 26 -18.00 -2.30 12.72
CA LEU A 26 -19.11 -2.08 11.79
C LEU A 26 -19.70 -0.69 12.03
N ILE A 27 -19.87 0.07 10.94
CA ILE A 27 -20.48 1.41 10.97
C ILE A 27 -21.66 1.41 10.01
N GLU A 28 -22.85 1.56 10.56
CA GLU A 28 -24.08 1.69 9.74
C GLU A 28 -24.32 3.14 9.34
N ARG A 29 -24.51 3.36 8.05
CA ARG A 29 -24.84 4.66 7.45
C ARG A 29 -25.76 4.45 6.25
N ASN A 30 -26.52 5.47 5.92
CA ASN A 30 -27.28 5.49 4.66
C ASN A 30 -26.31 5.83 3.50
N VAL A 31 -25.77 4.82 2.85
CA VAL A 31 -24.79 4.93 1.77
C VAL A 31 -25.25 4.12 0.55
N PRO A 32 -24.84 4.50 -0.66
CA PRO A 32 -25.27 3.82 -1.90
C PRO A 32 -24.77 2.38 -2.03
N ALA A 33 -23.67 2.04 -1.39
CA ALA A 33 -23.08 0.70 -1.41
C ALA A 33 -22.25 0.46 -0.14
N ASP A 34 -22.22 -0.80 0.30
CA ASP A 34 -21.40 -1.24 1.42
C ASP A 34 -19.93 -1.14 1.07
N ALA A 35 -19.15 -0.48 1.92
CA ALA A 35 -17.71 -0.29 1.76
C ALA A 35 -16.95 -1.02 2.86
N PHE A 36 -15.73 -1.48 2.53
CA PHE A 36 -14.87 -2.16 3.47
C PHE A 36 -13.44 -1.63 3.41
N TYR A 37 -12.73 -1.72 4.54
CA TYR A 37 -11.30 -1.43 4.66
C TYR A 37 -10.65 -2.44 5.58
N TYR A 38 -9.64 -3.15 5.07
CA TYR A 38 -8.74 -3.99 5.85
C TYR A 38 -7.40 -3.28 5.93
N ALA A 39 -6.88 -3.13 7.14
CA ALA A 39 -5.63 -2.42 7.39
C ALA A 39 -4.65 -3.34 8.11
N PHE A 40 -3.48 -3.52 7.53
CA PHE A 40 -2.38 -4.32 8.08
C PHE A 40 -1.23 -3.39 8.41
N LYS A 41 -0.63 -3.55 9.59
CA LYS A 41 0.57 -2.79 9.97
C LYS A 41 1.73 -3.15 9.05
N MET A 42 2.47 -2.14 8.62
CA MET A 42 3.67 -2.31 7.83
C MET A 42 4.83 -1.50 8.41
N PRO A 43 6.08 -1.91 8.12
CA PRO A 43 7.27 -1.19 8.59
C PRO A 43 7.37 0.24 8.07
N GLU A 44 8.22 1.02 8.74
CA GLU A 44 8.60 2.38 8.35
C GLU A 44 9.35 2.44 7.02
N ARG A 45 9.40 3.62 6.41
CA ARG A 45 9.99 3.87 5.09
C ARG A 45 11.46 3.43 4.95
N LYS A 46 12.24 3.45 6.03
CA LYS A 46 13.66 3.05 6.01
C LYS A 46 13.87 1.53 6.10
N ASN A 47 12.84 0.78 6.40
CA ASN A 47 12.92 -0.68 6.53
C ASN A 47 12.73 -1.36 5.16
N ALA A 48 13.50 -2.40 4.87
CA ALA A 48 13.35 -3.19 3.64
C ALA A 48 11.93 -3.76 3.47
N GLY A 49 11.26 -4.10 4.57
CA GLY A 49 9.88 -4.57 4.57
C GLY A 49 8.86 -3.55 4.04
N TYR A 50 9.20 -2.25 4.01
CA TYR A 50 8.37 -1.24 3.36
C TYR A 50 8.25 -1.51 1.86
N TYR A 51 9.37 -1.75 1.19
CA TYR A 51 9.42 -2.00 -0.25
C TYR A 51 8.74 -3.33 -0.62
N MET A 52 8.89 -4.34 0.24
CA MET A 52 8.16 -5.60 0.09
C MET A 52 6.63 -5.39 0.21
N ALA A 53 6.19 -4.56 1.16
CA ALA A 53 4.77 -4.22 1.31
C ALA A 53 4.24 -3.42 0.13
N ASP A 54 5.05 -2.55 -0.47
CA ASP A 54 4.69 -1.78 -1.68
C ASP A 54 4.49 -2.72 -2.88
N VAL A 55 5.47 -3.57 -3.17
CA VAL A 55 5.37 -4.60 -4.23
C VAL A 55 4.17 -5.52 -3.99
N LEU A 56 3.94 -5.94 -2.74
CA LEU A 56 2.81 -6.77 -2.36
C LEU A 56 1.47 -6.06 -2.62
N SER A 57 1.38 -4.76 -2.29
CA SER A 57 0.16 -3.98 -2.53
C SER A 57 -0.16 -3.87 -4.01
N ASP A 58 0.86 -3.74 -4.86
CA ASP A 58 0.73 -3.71 -6.31
C ASP A 58 0.25 -5.05 -6.87
N ALA A 59 0.82 -6.16 -6.40
CA ALA A 59 0.39 -7.50 -6.78
C ALA A 59 -1.07 -7.79 -6.39
N LEU A 60 -1.48 -7.29 -5.21
CA LEU A 60 -2.83 -7.47 -4.69
C LEU A 60 -3.88 -6.63 -5.41
N GLY A 61 -3.62 -5.33 -5.62
CA GLY A 61 -4.74 -4.45 -5.93
C GLY A 61 -4.48 -3.25 -6.84
N ARG A 62 -3.33 -3.11 -7.50
CA ARG A 62 -3.01 -1.93 -8.31
C ARG A 62 -3.83 -1.81 -9.58
N ASP A 63 -4.11 -2.90 -10.28
CA ASP A 63 -4.75 -2.89 -11.58
C ASP A 63 -5.65 -4.10 -11.88
N LYS A 64 -6.16 -4.17 -13.13
CA LYS A 64 -7.07 -5.23 -13.57
C LYS A 64 -6.44 -6.63 -13.65
N SER A 65 -5.12 -6.75 -13.60
CA SER A 65 -4.40 -8.02 -13.57
C SER A 65 -4.02 -8.46 -12.16
N SER A 66 -4.26 -7.62 -11.15
CA SER A 66 -3.97 -7.92 -9.75
C SER A 66 -4.87 -9.03 -9.21
N ARG A 67 -4.36 -9.77 -8.22
CA ARG A 67 -5.01 -10.98 -7.71
C ARG A 67 -6.40 -10.73 -7.13
N LEU A 68 -6.58 -9.66 -6.35
CA LEU A 68 -7.88 -9.29 -5.78
C LEU A 68 -8.88 -8.90 -6.87
N TYR A 69 -8.45 -8.14 -7.87
CA TYR A 69 -9.32 -7.76 -8.97
C TYR A 69 -9.75 -8.97 -9.80
N ALA A 70 -8.81 -9.84 -10.17
CA ALA A 70 -9.09 -11.03 -10.96
C ALA A 70 -10.06 -11.95 -10.24
N SER A 71 -9.78 -12.29 -8.98
CA SER A 71 -10.60 -13.24 -8.22
C SER A 71 -11.94 -12.62 -7.76
N LEU A 72 -11.89 -11.51 -7.01
CA LEU A 72 -13.09 -11.02 -6.31
C LEU A 72 -14.01 -10.17 -7.19
N LYS A 73 -13.43 -9.44 -8.17
CA LYS A 73 -14.24 -8.60 -9.05
C LYS A 73 -14.61 -9.29 -10.35
N LYS A 74 -13.67 -9.91 -11.05
CA LYS A 74 -13.90 -10.46 -12.38
C LYS A 74 -14.56 -11.85 -12.33
N GLU A 75 -14.03 -12.75 -11.52
CA GLU A 75 -14.50 -14.14 -11.44
C GLU A 75 -15.71 -14.26 -10.54
N GLN A 76 -15.59 -13.89 -9.28
CA GLN A 76 -16.62 -14.08 -8.26
C GLN A 76 -17.69 -12.97 -8.24
N LYS A 77 -17.39 -11.79 -8.82
CA LYS A 77 -18.30 -10.64 -8.90
C LYS A 77 -18.83 -10.18 -7.52
N LEU A 78 -18.00 -10.27 -6.50
CA LEU A 78 -18.38 -9.90 -5.13
C LEU A 78 -18.27 -8.40 -4.90
N VAL A 79 -17.45 -7.70 -5.67
CA VAL A 79 -17.13 -6.27 -5.46
C VAL A 79 -17.31 -5.46 -6.74
N SER A 80 -17.79 -4.22 -6.59
CA SER A 80 -17.81 -3.22 -7.64
C SER A 80 -16.49 -2.50 -7.77
N GLU A 81 -15.79 -2.29 -6.65
CA GLU A 81 -14.47 -1.69 -6.55
C GLU A 81 -13.61 -2.47 -5.57
N ILE A 82 -12.33 -2.66 -5.90
CA ILE A 82 -11.33 -3.21 -4.98
C ILE A 82 -9.95 -2.72 -5.39
N GLY A 83 -9.14 -2.42 -4.40
CA GLY A 83 -7.74 -2.04 -4.56
C GLY A 83 -6.94 -2.29 -3.30
N ALA A 84 -5.63 -2.30 -3.45
CA ALA A 84 -4.69 -2.34 -2.34
C ALA A 84 -3.64 -1.25 -2.54
N TYR A 85 -3.20 -0.64 -1.44
CA TYR A 85 -2.19 0.42 -1.44
C TYR A 85 -1.53 0.52 -0.07
N ILE A 86 -0.38 1.17 -0.02
CA ILE A 86 0.31 1.48 1.23
C ILE A 86 0.19 2.96 1.58
N THR A 87 0.25 3.27 2.88
CA THR A 87 0.42 4.65 3.34
C THR A 87 1.91 4.99 3.30
N GLY A 88 2.27 6.02 2.54
CA GLY A 88 3.67 6.42 2.32
C GLY A 88 4.26 7.30 3.45
N SER A 89 3.99 6.97 4.73
CA SER A 89 4.50 7.72 5.88
C SER A 89 5.98 7.42 6.16
N LEU A 90 6.64 8.33 6.88
CA LEU A 90 8.04 8.14 7.32
C LEU A 90 8.13 7.07 8.41
N ASP A 91 7.16 7.07 9.31
CA ASP A 91 7.00 6.09 10.39
C ASP A 91 6.26 4.84 9.90
N ASN A 92 5.99 3.90 10.82
CA ASN A 92 5.18 2.72 10.54
C ASN A 92 3.88 3.11 9.86
N GLY A 93 3.58 2.41 8.77
CA GLY A 93 2.43 2.66 7.93
C GLY A 93 1.39 1.54 7.97
N LEU A 94 0.49 1.60 7.00
CA LEU A 94 -0.54 0.60 6.79
C LEU A 94 -0.53 0.13 5.32
N LEU A 95 -0.65 -1.18 5.12
CA LEU A 95 -1.13 -1.74 3.88
C LEU A 95 -2.65 -1.84 3.99
N ILE A 96 -3.34 -1.21 3.05
CA ILE A 96 -4.80 -1.12 3.06
C ILE A 96 -5.36 -1.85 1.85
N ILE A 97 -6.36 -2.71 2.10
CA ILE A 97 -7.23 -3.28 1.07
C ILE A 97 -8.60 -2.64 1.25
N GLY A 98 -9.09 -1.94 0.24
CA GLY A 98 -10.35 -1.24 0.33
C GLY A 98 -11.20 -1.39 -0.93
N GLY A 99 -12.50 -1.22 -0.77
CA GLY A 99 -13.43 -1.33 -1.90
C GLY A 99 -14.90 -1.24 -1.50
N LYS A 100 -15.74 -1.63 -2.46
CA LYS A 100 -17.20 -1.64 -2.30
C LYS A 100 -17.78 -2.97 -2.73
N LEU A 101 -18.71 -3.49 -1.97
CA LEU A 101 -19.43 -4.72 -2.30
C LEU A 101 -20.43 -4.49 -3.45
N ASN A 102 -20.73 -5.54 -4.17
CA ASN A 102 -21.89 -5.56 -5.07
C ASN A 102 -23.18 -5.76 -4.27
N GLU A 103 -24.29 -5.34 -4.85
CA GLU A 103 -25.61 -5.51 -4.26
C GLU A 103 -25.90 -7.00 -3.94
N GLY A 104 -26.42 -7.26 -2.74
CA GLY A 104 -26.74 -8.61 -2.27
C GLY A 104 -25.56 -9.43 -1.75
N VAL A 105 -24.34 -8.89 -1.76
CA VAL A 105 -23.16 -9.56 -1.20
C VAL A 105 -23.02 -9.21 0.28
N SER A 106 -22.99 -10.23 1.15
CA SER A 106 -22.76 -10.03 2.59
C SER A 106 -21.27 -9.88 2.91
N PHE A 107 -20.94 -9.14 3.98
CA PHE A 107 -19.57 -9.04 4.48
C PHE A 107 -18.96 -10.40 4.79
N ASN A 108 -19.71 -11.33 5.37
CA ASN A 108 -19.21 -12.68 5.69
C ASN A 108 -18.84 -13.48 4.44
N MET A 109 -19.59 -13.33 3.35
CA MET A 109 -19.27 -13.99 2.08
C MET A 109 -18.01 -13.41 1.46
N PHE A 110 -17.93 -12.09 1.46
CA PHE A 110 -16.75 -11.36 0.97
C PHE A 110 -15.50 -11.69 1.80
N ASP A 111 -15.60 -11.66 3.13
CA ASP A 111 -14.48 -11.92 4.04
C ASP A 111 -13.85 -13.30 3.77
N LYS A 112 -14.64 -14.34 3.66
CA LYS A 112 -14.14 -15.68 3.32
C LYS A 112 -13.36 -15.68 2.00
N ALA A 113 -13.93 -15.08 0.95
CA ALA A 113 -13.31 -15.04 -0.36
C ALA A 113 -12.02 -14.18 -0.35
N LEU A 114 -12.00 -13.09 0.41
CA LEU A 114 -10.80 -12.27 0.59
C LEU A 114 -9.67 -13.08 1.25
N TRP A 115 -9.97 -13.74 2.38
CA TRP A 115 -8.98 -14.55 3.09
C TRP A 115 -8.48 -15.73 2.25
N GLU A 116 -9.30 -16.35 1.40
CA GLU A 116 -8.85 -17.36 0.46
C GLU A 116 -7.80 -16.85 -0.52
N VAL A 117 -7.97 -15.62 -1.04
CA VAL A 117 -6.96 -14.98 -1.92
C VAL A 117 -5.68 -14.66 -1.15
N LEU A 118 -5.80 -14.14 0.08
CA LEU A 118 -4.64 -13.80 0.92
C LEU A 118 -3.86 -15.06 1.35
N GLU A 119 -4.55 -16.13 1.71
CA GLU A 119 -3.90 -17.41 2.07
C GLU A 119 -3.21 -18.06 0.86
N LYS A 120 -3.79 -17.97 -0.34
CA LYS A 120 -3.09 -18.40 -1.56
C LYS A 120 -1.80 -17.61 -1.77
N LEU A 121 -1.85 -16.28 -1.66
CA LEU A 121 -0.66 -15.44 -1.81
C LEU A 121 0.44 -15.77 -0.78
N LYS A 122 0.05 -16.12 0.43
CA LYS A 122 0.98 -16.50 1.51
C LYS A 122 1.64 -17.86 1.30
N ASN A 123 0.92 -18.80 0.70
CA ASN A 123 1.35 -20.20 0.59
C ASN A 123 1.87 -20.58 -0.81
N GLU A 124 1.59 -19.78 -1.82
CA GLU A 124 2.00 -20.03 -3.20
C GLU A 124 3.03 -18.99 -3.63
N ILE A 125 4.17 -19.46 -4.09
CA ILE A 125 5.20 -18.59 -4.68
C ILE A 125 4.62 -17.99 -5.97
N MET A 126 4.82 -16.68 -6.16
CA MET A 126 4.45 -16.00 -7.40
C MET A 126 5.25 -16.60 -8.56
N ASP A 127 4.59 -16.88 -9.69
CA ASP A 127 5.32 -17.35 -10.86
C ASP A 127 6.16 -16.24 -11.49
N ASP A 128 7.24 -16.63 -12.15
CA ASP A 128 8.21 -15.70 -12.74
C ASP A 128 7.55 -14.72 -13.72
N THR A 129 6.54 -15.17 -14.46
CA THR A 129 5.81 -14.33 -15.44
C THR A 129 4.97 -13.24 -14.74
N GLU A 130 4.36 -13.55 -13.60
CA GLU A 130 3.60 -12.59 -12.79
C GLU A 130 4.57 -11.59 -12.17
N LEU A 131 5.68 -12.06 -11.61
CA LEU A 131 6.72 -11.25 -10.99
C LEU A 131 7.34 -10.29 -12.02
N ASP A 132 7.76 -10.78 -13.17
CA ASP A 132 8.35 -9.96 -14.24
C ASP A 132 7.39 -8.85 -14.69
N ARG A 133 6.11 -9.17 -14.91
CA ARG A 133 5.10 -8.17 -15.26
C ARG A 133 4.93 -7.11 -14.18
N LEU A 134 4.93 -7.51 -12.92
CA LEU A 134 4.83 -6.61 -11.78
C LEU A 134 6.04 -5.67 -11.71
N MET A 135 7.26 -6.23 -11.83
CA MET A 135 8.49 -5.45 -11.79
C MET A 135 8.61 -4.47 -12.96
N ILE A 136 8.22 -4.87 -14.18
CA ILE A 136 8.15 -3.97 -15.34
C ILE A 136 7.22 -2.78 -15.06
N LYS A 137 6.05 -3.02 -14.46
CA LYS A 137 5.09 -1.96 -14.12
C LYS A 137 5.65 -1.00 -13.08
N ILE A 138 6.29 -1.52 -12.03
CA ILE A 138 6.92 -0.70 -10.99
C ILE A 138 7.99 0.19 -11.60
N ARG A 139 8.89 -0.38 -12.41
CA ARG A 139 9.94 0.37 -13.13
C ARG A 139 9.35 1.48 -13.98
N THR A 140 8.40 1.12 -14.84
CA THR A 140 7.76 2.07 -15.74
C THR A 140 7.09 3.22 -15.00
N ALA A 141 6.35 2.93 -13.93
CA ALA A 141 5.69 3.96 -13.12
C ALA A 141 6.71 4.92 -12.49
N ARG A 142 7.83 4.41 -12.00
CA ARG A 142 8.91 5.22 -11.41
C ARG A 142 9.59 6.11 -12.45
N GLU A 143 9.98 5.56 -13.59
CA GLU A 143 10.57 6.34 -14.69
C GLU A 143 9.67 7.48 -15.13
N PHE A 144 8.36 7.24 -15.25
CA PHE A 144 7.40 8.31 -15.57
C PHE A 144 7.27 9.36 -14.47
N GLN A 145 7.31 8.95 -13.19
CA GLN A 145 7.27 9.90 -12.07
C GLN A 145 8.49 10.82 -12.05
N GLU A 146 9.65 10.32 -12.44
CA GLU A 146 10.90 11.11 -12.46
C GLU A 146 10.97 12.11 -13.62
N GLN A 147 10.14 12.01 -14.65
CA GLN A 147 10.09 12.98 -15.76
C GLN A 147 9.58 14.35 -15.30
N GLY A 148 8.74 14.40 -14.27
CA GLY A 148 8.19 15.64 -13.75
C GLY A 148 9.17 16.37 -12.80
N LEU A 149 9.57 17.61 -13.09
CA LEU A 149 10.46 18.39 -12.23
C LEU A 149 9.92 18.53 -10.80
N LEU A 150 8.61 18.73 -10.65
CA LEU A 150 7.98 18.82 -9.34
C LEU A 150 8.09 17.50 -8.57
N ASN A 151 7.82 16.37 -9.22
CA ASN A 151 7.92 15.06 -8.59
C ASN A 151 9.37 14.76 -8.14
N ARG A 152 10.35 15.08 -9.00
CA ARG A 152 11.76 14.93 -8.63
C ARG A 152 12.14 15.79 -7.42
N ALA A 153 11.70 17.04 -7.40
CA ALA A 153 11.95 17.94 -6.27
C ALA A 153 11.32 17.43 -4.98
N MET A 154 10.05 16.93 -5.05
CA MET A 154 9.38 16.35 -3.89
C MET A 154 10.06 15.07 -3.40
N ASN A 155 10.48 14.19 -4.31
CA ASN A 155 11.22 12.98 -3.96
C ASN A 155 12.56 13.30 -3.29
N LEU A 156 13.33 14.26 -3.82
CA LEU A 156 14.58 14.72 -3.20
C LEU A 156 14.34 15.25 -1.77
N CYS A 157 13.31 16.09 -1.58
CA CYS A 157 12.95 16.57 -0.25
C CYS A 157 12.55 15.42 0.69
N GLN A 158 11.86 14.41 0.18
CA GLN A 158 11.48 13.25 0.98
C GLN A 158 12.70 12.41 1.38
N PHE A 159 13.65 12.18 0.48
CA PHE A 159 14.88 11.47 0.81
C PHE A 159 15.77 12.28 1.76
N GLU A 160 15.82 13.60 1.62
CA GLU A 160 16.50 14.47 2.60
C GLU A 160 15.88 14.35 4.00
N LEU A 161 14.54 14.29 4.11
CA LEU A 161 13.87 14.05 5.38
C LEU A 161 14.17 12.65 5.96
N LEU A 162 14.44 11.67 5.10
CA LEU A 162 14.92 10.34 5.51
C LEU A 162 16.38 10.34 5.95
N GLY A 163 17.12 11.42 5.71
CA GLY A 163 18.47 11.64 6.17
C GLY A 163 19.56 11.60 5.10
N ASP A 164 19.23 11.23 3.87
CA ASP A 164 20.16 11.23 2.74
C ASP A 164 19.42 11.42 1.41
N ALA A 165 19.55 12.60 0.81
CA ALA A 165 18.95 12.90 -0.50
C ALA A 165 19.47 11.98 -1.61
N ASN A 166 20.70 11.43 -1.48
CA ASN A 166 21.27 10.52 -2.48
C ASN A 166 20.52 9.18 -2.54
N GLY A 167 19.79 8.79 -1.50
CA GLY A 167 18.97 7.59 -1.47
C GLY A 167 17.98 7.49 -2.63
N ILE A 168 17.61 8.62 -3.26
CA ILE A 168 16.77 8.61 -4.48
C ILE A 168 17.43 7.85 -5.62
N ASN A 169 18.77 7.87 -5.71
CA ASN A 169 19.52 7.18 -6.76
C ASN A 169 19.71 5.69 -6.48
N GLU A 170 19.58 5.28 -5.22
CA GLU A 170 19.79 3.91 -4.74
C GLU A 170 18.48 3.13 -4.62
N GLU A 171 17.34 3.81 -4.51
CA GLU A 171 16.05 3.18 -4.26
C GLU A 171 15.65 2.15 -5.31
N HIS A 172 16.06 2.33 -6.57
CA HIS A 172 15.75 1.37 -7.63
C HIS A 172 16.45 0.02 -7.39
N GLU A 173 17.66 0.00 -6.82
CA GLU A 173 18.39 -1.22 -6.51
C GLU A 173 17.67 -2.04 -5.43
N ILE A 174 17.04 -1.36 -4.47
CA ILE A 174 16.25 -2.01 -3.42
C ILE A 174 15.08 -2.79 -4.04
N TYR A 175 14.33 -2.16 -4.96
CA TYR A 175 13.23 -2.86 -5.65
C TYR A 175 13.71 -4.02 -6.51
N TYR A 176 14.93 -3.96 -7.06
CA TYR A 176 15.48 -5.04 -7.90
C TYR A 176 16.01 -6.21 -7.08
N SER A 177 16.24 -6.01 -5.79
CA SER A 177 16.69 -7.04 -4.87
C SER A 177 15.56 -7.87 -4.23
N ILE A 178 14.29 -7.45 -4.45
CA ILE A 178 13.10 -8.17 -4.00
C ILE A 178 12.76 -9.30 -4.96
#